data_3380df89a7a1d291b0351129ca94ceb9
#
_entry.id   3380df89a7a1d291b0351129ca94ceb9
#
_cell.length_a   1.000
_cell.length_b   1.000
_cell.length_c   1.000
_cell.angle_alpha   90.00
_cell.angle_beta   90.00
_cell.angle_gamma   90.00
#
_symmetry.space_group_name_H-M   'P 1'
#
loop_
_entity.id
_entity.type
_entity.pdbx_description
1 polymer ?
#
loop_
_entity_poly.entity_id
_entity_poly.type
_entity_poly.pdbx_seq_one_letter_code
_entity_poly.pdbx_strand_id
1 'polypeptide(L)'
;MQKIKIAIIDNGVDEAALGNEISGKVYVNEKKECVYDEADMSRVRFAHGTICAAIIQKYLANSEIYSIRLLNEDGSGLIEHLKPALDWCIEKGIYLVNLSLGTTHFRDKSLIRTLVNHYVSKGMCIVAATSNSGYESYPASFSNIIGVATHSSFFSDSLKRLFLGINILGESEHTLRLYGVASVTQKCNSYAAPFVTAYIGMFFMEQGFQNITKLYKRFSKKETMITISEKVEPDWICCAVIKANIKKSKADYYFDVVGIEEINRADTLIIDNLSDLELATQYRKNVVYVGSEKIKETLDDCFYWCPNKRVQFIDRCTGNEQELDIPIIVFEVSEKIDVAFLLAEFKKDFADREYNIYTAG
;
A
#
# COMPACT_ATOMS: atom_id res chain seq x y z
N MET A 1 -16.37 1.52 -26.01
CA MET A 1 -15.73 2.04 -24.75
C MET A 1 -14.36 1.42 -24.66
N GLN A 2 -13.35 2.19 -24.33
CA GLN A 2 -11.99 1.68 -24.13
C GLN A 2 -11.98 0.77 -22.89
N LYS A 3 -11.42 -0.43 -23.02
CA LYS A 3 -11.26 -1.35 -21.89
C LYS A 3 -10.16 -0.84 -20.96
N ILE A 4 -10.29 -1.06 -19.66
CA ILE A 4 -9.21 -0.77 -18.71
C ILE A 4 -8.30 -1.99 -18.56
N LYS A 5 -7.00 -1.74 -18.57
CA LYS A 5 -5.98 -2.77 -18.31
C LYS A 5 -5.73 -2.91 -16.83
N ILE A 6 -5.78 -4.14 -16.32
CA ILE A 6 -5.57 -4.48 -14.91
C ILE A 6 -4.56 -5.61 -14.82
N ALA A 7 -3.49 -5.40 -14.06
CA ALA A 7 -2.57 -6.48 -13.72
C ALA A 7 -2.96 -7.13 -12.40
N ILE A 8 -2.90 -8.45 -12.35
CA ILE A 8 -2.98 -9.26 -11.14
C ILE A 8 -1.60 -9.87 -10.92
N ILE A 9 -0.91 -9.43 -9.88
CA ILE A 9 0.38 -9.99 -9.48
C ILE A 9 0.12 -10.97 -8.32
N ASP A 10 0.24 -12.27 -8.61
CA ASP A 10 -0.18 -13.35 -7.71
C ASP A 10 0.53 -14.67 -8.08
N ASN A 11 -0.11 -15.82 -7.85
CA ASN A 11 0.38 -17.15 -8.20
C ASN A 11 -0.04 -17.63 -9.61
N GLY A 12 -0.57 -16.74 -10.45
CA GLY A 12 -1.02 -17.06 -11.81
C GLY A 12 -2.54 -17.16 -11.94
N VAL A 13 -3.02 -17.24 -13.19
CA VAL A 13 -4.44 -17.32 -13.53
C VAL A 13 -4.69 -18.52 -14.44
N ASP A 14 -5.65 -19.34 -14.05
CA ASP A 14 -6.15 -20.48 -14.83
C ASP A 14 -7.34 -20.04 -15.69
N GLU A 15 -7.11 -19.93 -17.00
CA GLU A 15 -8.11 -19.54 -18.00
C GLU A 15 -9.23 -20.59 -18.14
N ALA A 16 -8.89 -21.88 -17.98
CA ALA A 16 -9.88 -22.95 -18.06
C ALA A 16 -10.89 -22.86 -16.90
N ALA A 17 -10.43 -22.49 -15.69
CA ALA A 17 -11.28 -22.27 -14.54
C ALA A 17 -12.23 -21.07 -14.74
N LEU A 18 -11.72 -19.98 -15.36
CA LEU A 18 -12.51 -18.78 -15.66
C LEU A 18 -13.52 -19.02 -16.80
N GLY A 19 -13.26 -19.99 -17.70
CA GLY A 19 -14.04 -20.23 -18.90
C GLY A 19 -13.84 -19.19 -20.01
N ASN A 20 -12.81 -18.37 -19.91
CA ASN A 20 -12.41 -17.37 -20.90
C ASN A 20 -10.93 -17.04 -20.81
N GLU A 21 -10.37 -16.57 -21.93
CA GLU A 21 -8.98 -16.12 -22.01
C GLU A 21 -8.79 -14.76 -21.32
N ILE A 22 -7.57 -14.51 -20.83
CA ILE A 22 -7.11 -13.21 -20.35
C ILE A 22 -6.21 -12.53 -21.39
N SER A 23 -5.94 -11.23 -21.22
CA SER A 23 -5.23 -10.43 -22.21
C SER A 23 -3.72 -10.71 -22.29
N GLY A 24 -3.17 -11.36 -21.27
CA GLY A 24 -1.79 -11.82 -21.26
C GLY A 24 -1.40 -12.45 -19.92
N LYS A 25 -0.42 -13.35 -19.97
CA LYS A 25 0.12 -14.04 -18.80
C LYS A 25 1.64 -14.17 -18.89
N VAL A 26 2.30 -13.79 -17.83
CA VAL A 26 3.76 -13.86 -17.68
C VAL A 26 4.13 -14.34 -16.29
N TYR A 27 5.34 -14.86 -16.14
CA TYR A 27 5.96 -15.10 -14.85
C TYR A 27 7.33 -14.43 -14.78
N VAL A 28 7.80 -14.15 -13.57
CA VAL A 28 9.15 -13.62 -13.35
C VAL A 28 10.10 -14.79 -13.15
N ASN A 29 11.07 -14.94 -14.06
CA ASN A 29 12.05 -16.01 -14.01
C ASN A 29 13.23 -15.69 -13.05
N GLU A 30 14.13 -16.65 -12.85
CA GLU A 30 15.32 -16.49 -11.99
C GLU A 30 16.27 -15.37 -12.46
N LYS A 31 16.23 -15.01 -13.74
CA LYS A 31 16.99 -13.87 -14.29
C LYS A 31 16.30 -12.53 -14.07
N LYS A 32 15.17 -12.51 -13.35
CA LYS A 32 14.34 -11.32 -13.11
C LYS A 32 13.76 -10.72 -14.40
N GLU A 33 13.36 -11.58 -15.31
CA GLU A 33 12.72 -11.20 -16.58
C GLU A 33 11.27 -11.72 -16.57
N CYS A 34 10.34 -10.90 -17.09
CA CYS A 34 8.98 -11.33 -17.38
C CYS A 34 8.94 -12.11 -18.68
N VAL A 35 8.66 -13.40 -18.59
CA VAL A 35 8.52 -14.28 -19.75
C VAL A 35 7.11 -14.85 -19.82
N TYR A 36 6.68 -15.25 -21.02
CA TYR A 36 5.35 -15.82 -21.22
C TYR A 36 5.12 -17.04 -20.32
N ASP A 37 3.97 -17.09 -19.65
CA ASP A 37 3.63 -18.17 -18.72
C ASP A 37 2.85 -19.26 -19.43
N GLU A 38 3.55 -20.36 -19.73
CA GLU A 38 2.98 -21.58 -20.34
C GLU A 38 2.53 -22.61 -19.30
N ALA A 39 2.66 -22.28 -18.00
CA ALA A 39 2.33 -23.23 -16.94
C ALA A 39 0.86 -23.65 -17.01
N ASP A 40 0.65 -24.96 -16.86
CA ASP A 40 -0.69 -25.55 -16.70
C ASP A 40 -1.21 -25.27 -15.30
N MET A 41 -1.91 -24.16 -15.15
CA MET A 41 -2.43 -23.69 -13.87
C MET A 41 -3.58 -24.56 -13.32
N SER A 42 -4.15 -25.47 -14.15
CA SER A 42 -5.20 -26.40 -13.70
C SER A 42 -4.73 -27.38 -12.63
N ARG A 43 -3.41 -27.59 -12.51
CA ARG A 43 -2.77 -28.43 -11.51
C ARG A 43 -2.44 -27.73 -10.21
N VAL A 44 -2.56 -26.39 -10.17
CA VAL A 44 -2.28 -25.60 -8.97
C VAL A 44 -3.43 -25.78 -7.97
N ARG A 45 -3.13 -26.36 -6.83
CA ARG A 45 -4.13 -26.69 -5.79
C ARG A 45 -4.89 -25.48 -5.26
N PHE A 46 -4.30 -24.29 -5.36
CA PHE A 46 -4.89 -23.02 -4.95
C PHE A 46 -4.71 -21.98 -6.05
N ALA A 47 -5.72 -21.81 -6.86
CA ALA A 47 -5.77 -20.79 -7.91
C ALA A 47 -6.14 -19.43 -7.33
N HIS A 48 -5.33 -18.88 -6.40
CA HIS A 48 -5.61 -17.62 -5.72
C HIS A 48 -5.75 -16.46 -6.71
N GLY A 49 -4.79 -16.30 -7.63
CA GLY A 49 -4.86 -15.30 -8.69
C GLY A 49 -6.06 -15.50 -9.64
N THR A 50 -6.49 -16.75 -9.86
CA THR A 50 -7.70 -17.06 -10.63
C THR A 50 -8.95 -16.55 -9.95
N ILE A 51 -9.06 -16.73 -8.63
CA ILE A 51 -10.17 -16.19 -7.84
C ILE A 51 -10.16 -14.65 -7.92
N CYS A 52 -9.00 -14.01 -7.79
CA CYS A 52 -8.86 -12.56 -7.94
C CYS A 52 -9.33 -12.09 -9.34
N ALA A 53 -8.95 -12.80 -10.40
CA ALA A 53 -9.39 -12.50 -11.76
C ALA A 53 -10.91 -12.65 -11.92
N ALA A 54 -11.50 -13.74 -11.38
CA ALA A 54 -12.92 -13.96 -11.41
C ALA A 54 -13.72 -12.87 -10.67
N ILE A 55 -13.21 -12.38 -9.53
CA ILE A 55 -13.82 -11.27 -8.80
C ILE A 55 -13.78 -10.01 -9.65
N ILE A 56 -12.63 -9.65 -10.23
CA ILE A 56 -12.53 -8.46 -11.09
C ILE A 56 -13.49 -8.57 -12.27
N GLN A 57 -13.52 -9.69 -12.98
CA GLN A 57 -14.42 -9.90 -14.13
C GLN A 57 -15.89 -9.84 -13.75
N LYS A 58 -16.27 -10.36 -12.59
CA LYS A 58 -17.64 -10.31 -12.09
C LYS A 58 -18.16 -8.87 -11.95
N TYR A 59 -17.33 -7.97 -11.42
CA TYR A 59 -17.74 -6.59 -11.14
C TYR A 59 -17.32 -5.62 -12.25
N LEU A 60 -16.36 -5.98 -13.10
CA LEU A 60 -15.85 -5.16 -14.19
C LEU A 60 -15.63 -6.02 -15.45
N ALA A 61 -16.72 -6.45 -16.08
CA ALA A 61 -16.67 -7.32 -17.26
C ALA A 61 -15.91 -6.69 -18.44
N ASN A 62 -15.85 -5.36 -18.53
CA ASN A 62 -15.17 -4.64 -19.61
C ASN A 62 -13.73 -4.29 -19.25
N SER A 63 -12.98 -5.24 -18.69
CA SER A 63 -11.55 -5.12 -18.35
C SER A 63 -10.66 -6.01 -19.22
N GLU A 64 -9.41 -5.60 -19.40
CA GLU A 64 -8.32 -6.42 -19.93
C GLU A 64 -7.46 -6.89 -18.77
N ILE A 65 -7.54 -8.18 -18.43
CA ILE A 65 -6.79 -8.76 -17.32
C ILE A 65 -5.46 -9.30 -17.80
N TYR A 66 -4.41 -8.98 -17.09
CA TYR A 66 -3.06 -9.47 -17.25
C TYR A 66 -2.62 -10.18 -15.98
N SER A 67 -2.15 -11.41 -16.10
CA SER A 67 -1.62 -12.20 -14.99
C SER A 67 -0.10 -12.14 -14.96
N ILE A 68 0.46 -11.80 -13.79
CA ILE A 68 1.89 -11.86 -13.55
C ILE A 68 2.12 -12.82 -12.39
N ARG A 69 2.63 -14.01 -12.69
CA ARG A 69 2.94 -15.00 -11.68
C ARG A 69 4.27 -14.68 -11.02
N LEU A 70 4.20 -14.30 -9.76
CA LEU A 70 5.34 -13.97 -8.91
C LEU A 70 5.46 -14.95 -7.73
N LEU A 71 4.33 -15.47 -7.26
CA LEU A 71 4.29 -16.42 -6.16
C LEU A 71 4.39 -17.86 -6.66
N ASN A 72 5.05 -18.68 -5.87
CA ASN A 72 5.06 -20.13 -5.99
C ASN A 72 3.72 -20.74 -5.56
N GLU A 73 3.58 -22.05 -5.70
CA GLU A 73 2.37 -22.80 -5.31
C GLU A 73 2.08 -22.73 -3.80
N ASP A 74 3.10 -22.57 -2.96
CA ASP A 74 2.99 -22.42 -1.50
C ASP A 74 2.65 -20.99 -1.07
N GLY A 75 2.50 -20.04 -2.03
CA GLY A 75 2.23 -18.65 -1.77
C GLY A 75 3.47 -17.83 -1.39
N SER A 76 4.66 -18.42 -1.40
CA SER A 76 5.92 -17.70 -1.20
C SER A 76 6.37 -16.99 -2.48
N GLY A 77 7.15 -15.90 -2.33
CA GLY A 77 7.73 -15.18 -3.44
C GLY A 77 8.91 -14.32 -3.02
N LEU A 78 9.70 -13.89 -3.98
CA LEU A 78 10.85 -13.02 -3.75
C LEU A 78 10.47 -11.55 -4.00
N ILE A 79 10.77 -10.68 -3.05
CA ILE A 79 10.49 -9.23 -3.17
C ILE A 79 11.17 -8.63 -4.40
N GLU A 80 12.36 -9.11 -4.72
CA GLU A 80 13.13 -8.65 -5.88
C GLU A 80 12.46 -8.96 -7.23
N HIS A 81 11.48 -9.87 -7.27
CA HIS A 81 10.67 -10.15 -8.45
C HIS A 81 9.56 -9.10 -8.66
N LEU A 82 9.24 -8.31 -7.65
CA LEU A 82 8.19 -7.28 -7.77
C LEU A 82 8.62 -6.16 -8.74
N LYS A 83 9.92 -5.80 -8.76
CA LYS A 83 10.42 -4.76 -9.67
C LYS A 83 10.20 -5.11 -11.14
N PRO A 84 10.69 -6.25 -11.67
CA PRO A 84 10.46 -6.61 -13.07
C PRO A 84 8.98 -6.77 -13.41
N ALA A 85 8.15 -7.23 -12.47
CA ALA A 85 6.71 -7.32 -12.67
C ALA A 85 6.07 -5.93 -12.90
N LEU A 86 6.46 -4.93 -12.10
CA LEU A 86 5.94 -3.56 -12.22
C LEU A 86 6.55 -2.84 -13.45
N ASP A 87 7.82 -3.09 -13.81
CA ASP A 87 8.41 -2.59 -15.06
C ASP A 87 7.61 -3.08 -16.26
N TRP A 88 7.30 -4.38 -16.30
CA TRP A 88 6.49 -4.96 -17.37
C TRP A 88 5.09 -4.33 -17.46
N CYS A 89 4.46 -4.03 -16.32
CA CYS A 89 3.19 -3.31 -16.30
C CYS A 89 3.31 -1.94 -16.99
N ILE A 90 4.35 -1.15 -16.68
CA ILE A 90 4.58 0.16 -17.31
C ILE A 90 4.79 0.00 -18.82
N GLU A 91 5.61 -0.95 -19.25
CA GLU A 91 5.87 -1.22 -20.67
C GLU A 91 4.60 -1.58 -21.45
N LYS A 92 3.67 -2.30 -20.83
CA LYS A 92 2.36 -2.66 -21.40
C LYS A 92 1.29 -1.58 -21.24
N GLY A 93 1.61 -0.47 -20.60
CA GLY A 93 0.66 0.61 -20.31
C GLY A 93 -0.44 0.18 -19.33
N ILE A 94 -0.08 -0.64 -18.34
CA ILE A 94 -0.97 -1.12 -17.30
C ILE A 94 -0.70 -0.29 -16.04
N TYR A 95 -1.65 0.54 -15.65
CA TYR A 95 -1.51 1.46 -14.52
C TYR A 95 -2.41 1.13 -13.33
N LEU A 96 -3.28 0.13 -13.43
CA LEU A 96 -4.06 -0.38 -12.32
C LEU A 96 -3.58 -1.79 -11.97
N VAL A 97 -3.06 -1.97 -10.74
CA VAL A 97 -2.43 -3.21 -10.29
C VAL A 97 -3.11 -3.71 -9.04
N ASN A 98 -3.52 -4.98 -9.05
CA ASN A 98 -3.99 -5.71 -7.88
C ASN A 98 -2.85 -6.54 -7.28
N LEU A 99 -2.54 -6.29 -6.01
CA LEU A 99 -1.59 -7.04 -5.21
C LEU A 99 -2.33 -7.71 -4.04
N SER A 100 -2.82 -8.93 -4.25
CA SER A 100 -3.41 -9.71 -3.15
C SER A 100 -2.32 -10.43 -2.33
N LEU A 101 -1.14 -9.85 -2.26
CA LEU A 101 0.05 -10.33 -1.57
C LEU A 101 0.77 -9.21 -0.82
N GLY A 102 1.62 -9.58 0.12
CA GLY A 102 2.43 -8.64 0.90
C GLY A 102 3.31 -9.35 1.92
N THR A 103 4.12 -8.58 2.63
CA THR A 103 4.97 -9.06 3.72
C THR A 103 4.67 -8.31 5.01
N THR A 104 4.78 -8.98 6.14
CA THR A 104 4.73 -8.37 7.48
C THR A 104 6.13 -8.16 8.07
N HIS A 105 7.19 -8.52 7.34
CA HIS A 105 8.54 -8.36 7.81
C HIS A 105 9.01 -6.91 7.71
N PHE A 106 9.23 -6.28 8.85
CA PHE A 106 9.67 -4.88 8.94
C PHE A 106 10.96 -4.59 8.15
N ARG A 107 11.89 -5.54 8.09
CA ARG A 107 13.14 -5.41 7.31
C ARG A 107 12.90 -5.12 5.82
N ASP A 108 11.75 -5.53 5.28
CA ASP A 108 11.40 -5.38 3.87
C ASP A 108 10.77 -4.01 3.58
N LYS A 109 10.32 -3.30 4.62
CA LYS A 109 9.57 -2.03 4.53
C LYS A 109 10.28 -1.00 3.66
N SER A 110 11.56 -0.75 3.92
CA SER A 110 12.32 0.29 3.21
C SER A 110 12.49 -0.02 1.72
N LEU A 111 12.81 -1.28 1.39
CA LEU A 111 12.98 -1.71 0.01
C LEU A 111 11.66 -1.62 -0.77
N ILE A 112 10.57 -2.14 -0.21
CA ILE A 112 9.25 -2.13 -0.86
C ILE A 112 8.75 -0.69 -1.01
N ARG A 113 8.93 0.17 0.01
CA ARG A 113 8.54 1.58 -0.06
C ARG A 113 9.23 2.30 -1.23
N THR A 114 10.54 2.21 -1.32
CA THR A 114 11.31 2.82 -2.40
C THR A 114 10.82 2.33 -3.77
N LEU A 115 10.58 1.03 -3.86
CA LEU A 115 10.09 0.41 -5.08
C LEU A 115 8.71 0.95 -5.47
N VAL A 116 7.70 0.83 -4.62
CA VAL A 116 6.33 1.21 -4.98
C VAL A 116 6.18 2.71 -5.19
N ASN A 117 6.90 3.55 -4.42
CA ASN A 117 6.91 5.00 -4.61
C ASN A 117 7.35 5.36 -6.03
N HIS A 118 8.38 4.69 -6.55
CA HIS A 118 8.85 4.91 -7.92
C HIS A 118 7.76 4.65 -8.98
N TYR A 119 6.94 3.61 -8.82
CA TYR A 119 5.88 3.30 -9.79
C TYR A 119 4.64 4.15 -9.60
N VAL A 120 4.28 4.47 -8.35
CA VAL A 120 3.18 5.40 -8.07
C VAL A 120 3.49 6.79 -8.59
N SER A 121 4.75 7.28 -8.48
CA SER A 121 5.15 8.56 -9.06
C SER A 121 5.05 8.60 -10.59
N LYS A 122 5.10 7.43 -11.24
CA LYS A 122 4.83 7.28 -12.69
C LYS A 122 3.34 7.15 -13.03
N GLY A 123 2.47 7.31 -12.06
CA GLY A 123 1.02 7.26 -12.23
C GLY A 123 0.38 5.89 -12.00
N MET A 124 1.11 4.89 -11.49
CA MET A 124 0.53 3.58 -11.20
C MET A 124 -0.37 3.66 -9.95
N CYS A 125 -1.56 3.10 -10.04
CA CYS A 125 -2.48 2.88 -8.92
C CYS A 125 -2.36 1.42 -8.46
N ILE A 126 -1.86 1.22 -7.25
CA ILE A 126 -1.67 -0.11 -6.66
C ILE A 126 -2.71 -0.32 -5.57
N VAL A 127 -3.47 -1.40 -5.67
CA VAL A 127 -4.44 -1.87 -4.68
C VAL A 127 -3.86 -3.11 -4.02
N ALA A 128 -3.62 -3.06 -2.72
CA ALA A 128 -2.97 -4.15 -2.00
C ALA A 128 -3.82 -4.65 -0.82
N ALA A 129 -3.90 -5.96 -0.66
CA ALA A 129 -4.52 -6.58 0.50
C ALA A 129 -3.63 -6.39 1.74
N THR A 130 -4.24 -6.04 2.87
CA THR A 130 -3.57 -6.03 4.17
C THR A 130 -3.47 -7.44 4.76
N SER A 131 -2.64 -7.63 5.77
CA SER A 131 -2.52 -8.91 6.47
C SER A 131 -3.86 -9.33 7.10
N ASN A 132 -4.22 -10.61 6.93
CA ASN A 132 -5.39 -11.20 7.59
C ASN A 132 -5.18 -11.37 9.11
N SER A 133 -3.93 -11.40 9.57
CA SER A 133 -3.57 -11.59 10.97
C SER A 133 -3.57 -10.29 11.79
N GLY A 134 -3.89 -9.14 11.15
CA GLY A 134 -3.97 -7.85 11.85
C GLY A 134 -2.62 -7.20 12.13
N TYR A 135 -1.57 -7.61 11.43
CA TYR A 135 -0.27 -6.95 11.45
C TYR A 135 -0.15 -5.90 10.34
N GLU A 136 0.66 -4.88 10.56
CA GLU A 136 1.08 -3.97 9.50
C GLU A 136 1.73 -4.77 8.37
N SER A 137 1.34 -4.50 7.14
CA SER A 137 1.83 -5.26 5.98
C SER A 137 2.18 -4.35 4.81
N TYR A 138 3.22 -4.70 4.10
CA TYR A 138 3.77 -3.91 3.01
C TYR A 138 3.53 -4.61 1.66
N PRO A 139 3.10 -3.86 0.61
CA PRO A 139 3.00 -2.41 0.52
C PRO A 139 1.69 -1.81 1.03
N ALA A 140 0.71 -2.60 1.46
CA ALA A 140 -0.64 -2.14 1.77
C ALA A 140 -0.70 -0.97 2.78
N SER A 141 0.26 -0.89 3.74
CA SER A 141 0.29 0.17 4.75
C SER A 141 0.77 1.53 4.24
N PHE A 142 1.45 1.60 3.09
CA PHE A 142 1.99 2.88 2.59
C PHE A 142 0.88 3.83 2.14
N SER A 143 1.06 5.12 2.42
CA SER A 143 0.03 6.16 2.22
C SER A 143 -0.33 6.42 0.76
N ASN A 144 0.55 6.10 -0.17
CA ASN A 144 0.31 6.19 -1.61
C ASN A 144 -0.16 4.87 -2.25
N ILE A 145 -0.44 3.85 -1.44
CA ILE A 145 -1.00 2.57 -1.85
C ILE A 145 -2.42 2.45 -1.31
N ILE A 146 -3.32 1.85 -2.05
CA ILE A 146 -4.68 1.58 -1.56
C ILE A 146 -4.65 0.28 -0.77
N GLY A 147 -4.56 0.39 0.56
CA GLY A 147 -4.62 -0.75 1.47
C GLY A 147 -6.05 -1.19 1.71
N VAL A 148 -6.33 -2.46 1.48
CA VAL A 148 -7.69 -3.03 1.54
C VAL A 148 -7.79 -4.11 2.60
N ALA A 149 -8.84 -4.03 3.42
CA ALA A 149 -9.27 -5.10 4.30
C ALA A 149 -10.74 -5.47 4.06
N THR A 150 -11.15 -6.64 4.53
CA THR A 150 -12.56 -7.05 4.51
C THR A 150 -13.34 -6.42 5.64
N HIS A 151 -14.66 -6.30 5.46
CA HIS A 151 -15.57 -5.93 6.55
C HIS A 151 -15.55 -7.02 7.63
N SER A 152 -15.03 -6.67 8.82
CA SER A 152 -15.03 -7.54 10.00
C SER A 152 -15.08 -6.69 11.26
N SER A 153 -15.49 -7.29 12.38
CA SER A 153 -15.46 -6.62 13.68
C SER A 153 -14.03 -6.21 14.08
N PHE A 154 -13.04 -6.98 13.68
CA PHE A 154 -11.63 -6.69 13.93
C PHE A 154 -11.17 -5.38 13.27
N PHE A 155 -11.63 -5.10 12.04
CA PHE A 155 -11.28 -3.88 11.29
C PHE A 155 -12.34 -2.77 11.42
N SER A 156 -13.34 -2.92 12.29
CA SER A 156 -14.37 -1.88 12.51
C SER A 156 -13.81 -0.65 13.23
N ASP A 157 -12.78 -0.82 14.07
CA ASP A 157 -12.10 0.26 14.77
C ASP A 157 -11.30 1.13 13.77
N SER A 158 -11.62 2.44 13.76
CA SER A 158 -10.98 3.41 12.88
C SER A 158 -9.50 3.62 13.20
N LEU A 159 -9.10 3.56 14.48
CA LEU A 159 -7.73 3.72 14.92
C LEU A 159 -6.89 2.52 14.46
N LYS A 160 -7.42 1.32 14.66
CA LYS A 160 -6.76 0.10 14.20
C LYS A 160 -6.55 0.10 12.69
N ARG A 161 -7.55 0.54 11.90
CA ARG A 161 -7.38 0.69 10.44
C ARG A 161 -6.26 1.66 10.09
N LEU A 162 -6.19 2.77 10.79
CA LEU A 162 -5.18 3.79 10.52
C LEU A 162 -3.77 3.26 10.80
N PHE A 163 -3.54 2.57 11.93
CA PHE A 163 -2.26 1.93 12.26
C PHE A 163 -1.85 0.86 11.24
N LEU A 164 -2.81 0.06 10.78
CA LEU A 164 -2.55 -1.00 9.81
C LEU A 164 -2.48 -0.49 8.36
N GLY A 165 -2.66 0.81 8.15
CA GLY A 165 -2.65 1.42 6.83
C GLY A 165 -3.81 0.96 5.94
N ILE A 166 -4.98 0.68 6.53
CA ILE A 166 -6.18 0.29 5.78
C ILE A 166 -6.93 1.54 5.35
N ASN A 167 -7.00 1.77 4.04
CA ASN A 167 -7.80 2.85 3.47
C ASN A 167 -9.24 2.45 3.23
N ILE A 168 -9.46 1.23 2.74
CA ILE A 168 -10.74 0.80 2.21
C ILE A 168 -11.13 -0.54 2.84
N LEU A 169 -12.37 -0.62 3.31
CA LEU A 169 -13.03 -1.89 3.63
C LEU A 169 -13.86 -2.32 2.42
N GLY A 170 -13.63 -3.54 1.94
CA GLY A 170 -14.33 -4.10 0.77
C GLY A 170 -15.02 -5.42 1.08
N GLU A 171 -15.98 -5.78 0.25
CA GLU A 171 -16.58 -7.11 0.27
C GLU A 171 -15.54 -8.16 -0.12
N SER A 172 -15.61 -9.32 0.52
CA SER A 172 -14.71 -10.46 0.26
C SER A 172 -15.43 -11.77 0.02
N GLU A 173 -16.73 -11.84 0.34
CA GLU A 173 -17.56 -13.01 0.10
C GLU A 173 -18.29 -12.86 -1.25
N HIS A 174 -17.80 -13.56 -2.26
CA HIS A 174 -18.28 -13.45 -3.62
C HIS A 174 -18.76 -14.82 -4.13
N THR A 175 -19.97 -14.90 -4.65
CA THR A 175 -20.40 -16.08 -5.41
C THR A 175 -19.72 -16.02 -6.78
N LEU A 176 -18.84 -16.96 -7.06
CA LEU A 176 -18.12 -17.11 -8.32
C LEU A 176 -18.48 -18.42 -9.00
N ARG A 177 -18.23 -18.52 -10.30
CA ARG A 177 -18.35 -19.75 -11.04
C ARG A 177 -16.99 -20.08 -11.66
N LEU A 178 -16.35 -21.14 -11.15
CA LEU A 178 -15.06 -21.64 -11.66
C LEU A 178 -15.26 -23.08 -12.14
N TYR A 179 -14.72 -23.43 -13.28
CA TYR A 179 -14.99 -24.72 -13.96
C TYR A 179 -16.50 -25.04 -14.08
N GLY A 180 -17.32 -23.98 -14.26
CA GLY A 180 -18.78 -24.14 -14.29
C GLY A 180 -19.44 -24.37 -12.93
N VAL A 181 -18.70 -24.55 -11.84
CA VAL A 181 -19.23 -24.79 -10.49
C VAL A 181 -19.33 -23.48 -9.71
N ALA A 182 -20.51 -23.22 -9.14
CA ALA A 182 -20.71 -22.06 -8.28
C ALA A 182 -20.16 -22.33 -6.87
N SER A 183 -19.40 -21.38 -6.35
CA SER A 183 -18.87 -21.40 -4.97
C SER A 183 -18.81 -19.99 -4.40
N VAL A 184 -18.76 -19.89 -3.07
CA VAL A 184 -18.60 -18.59 -2.37
C VAL A 184 -17.15 -18.53 -1.85
N THR A 185 -16.51 -17.39 -2.07
CA THR A 185 -15.15 -17.16 -1.57
C THR A 185 -15.12 -17.08 -0.05
N GLN A 186 -13.98 -17.44 0.53
CA GLN A 186 -13.73 -17.28 1.97
C GLN A 186 -13.62 -15.79 2.32
N LYS A 187 -13.96 -15.45 3.55
CA LYS A 187 -13.80 -14.10 4.07
C LYS A 187 -12.32 -13.81 4.37
N CYS A 188 -11.67 -13.05 3.49
CA CYS A 188 -10.28 -12.64 3.67
C CYS A 188 -9.95 -11.35 2.91
N ASN A 189 -8.90 -10.64 3.34
CA ASN A 189 -8.49 -9.38 2.74
C ASN A 189 -8.05 -9.53 1.28
N SER A 190 -7.46 -10.68 0.93
CA SER A 190 -7.01 -10.97 -0.43
C SER A 190 -8.14 -11.01 -1.45
N TYR A 191 -9.39 -11.28 -1.03
CA TYR A 191 -10.55 -11.26 -1.92
C TYR A 191 -11.33 -9.95 -1.86
N ALA A 192 -11.08 -9.11 -0.86
CA ALA A 192 -11.57 -7.73 -0.84
C ALA A 192 -10.77 -6.83 -1.80
N ALA A 193 -9.46 -7.05 -1.95
CA ALA A 193 -8.61 -6.23 -2.82
C ALA A 193 -9.05 -6.25 -4.30
N PRO A 194 -9.30 -7.40 -4.96
CA PRO A 194 -9.77 -7.43 -6.36
C PRO A 194 -11.16 -6.83 -6.53
N PHE A 195 -12.06 -6.91 -5.53
CA PHE A 195 -13.34 -6.19 -5.54
C PHE A 195 -13.12 -4.68 -5.60
N VAL A 196 -12.25 -4.14 -4.73
CA VAL A 196 -11.89 -2.72 -4.72
C VAL A 196 -11.17 -2.32 -6.02
N THR A 197 -10.30 -3.19 -6.56
CA THR A 197 -9.64 -2.96 -7.84
C THR A 197 -10.64 -2.80 -8.99
N ALA A 198 -11.65 -3.67 -9.04
CA ALA A 198 -12.71 -3.57 -10.05
C ALA A 198 -13.50 -2.26 -9.90
N TYR A 199 -13.82 -1.85 -8.67
CA TYR A 199 -14.53 -0.61 -8.39
C TYR A 199 -13.72 0.63 -8.81
N ILE A 200 -12.41 0.64 -8.55
CA ILE A 200 -11.51 1.71 -9.02
C ILE A 200 -11.42 1.69 -10.55
N GLY A 201 -11.38 0.51 -11.16
CA GLY A 201 -11.39 0.36 -12.61
C GLY A 201 -12.63 0.96 -13.27
N MET A 202 -13.83 0.75 -12.71
CA MET A 202 -15.08 1.41 -13.16
C MET A 202 -14.94 2.93 -13.09
N PHE A 203 -14.40 3.43 -11.98
CA PHE A 203 -14.20 4.86 -11.80
C PHE A 203 -13.24 5.45 -12.84
N PHE A 204 -12.13 4.77 -13.15
CA PHE A 204 -11.19 5.21 -14.19
C PHE A 204 -11.79 5.16 -15.59
N MET A 205 -12.67 4.23 -15.87
CA MET A 205 -13.40 4.19 -17.16
C MET A 205 -14.37 5.36 -17.32
N GLU A 206 -15.00 5.81 -16.23
CA GLU A 206 -15.95 6.91 -16.24
C GLU A 206 -15.29 8.30 -16.28
N GLN A 207 -14.21 8.47 -15.55
CA GLN A 207 -13.62 9.79 -15.26
C GLN A 207 -12.22 9.98 -15.87
N GLY A 208 -11.69 8.97 -16.54
CA GLY A 208 -10.28 8.89 -16.89
C GLY A 208 -9.39 8.53 -15.70
N PHE A 209 -8.14 8.23 -16.00
CA PHE A 209 -7.18 7.87 -14.97
C PHE A 209 -6.91 9.05 -14.03
N GLN A 210 -7.03 8.84 -12.73
CA GLN A 210 -6.88 9.85 -11.68
C GLN A 210 -5.76 9.41 -10.73
N ASN A 211 -5.09 10.38 -10.10
CA ASN A 211 -4.18 10.06 -9.01
C ASN A 211 -4.97 9.62 -7.75
N ILE A 212 -4.27 8.95 -6.84
CA ILE A 212 -4.87 8.37 -5.64
C ILE A 212 -5.51 9.43 -4.72
N THR A 213 -4.98 10.67 -4.68
CA THR A 213 -5.54 11.76 -3.87
C THR A 213 -6.91 12.19 -4.36
N LYS A 214 -7.12 12.23 -5.68
CA LYS A 214 -8.44 12.49 -6.28
C LYS A 214 -9.43 11.36 -6.00
N LEU A 215 -8.95 10.11 -6.02
CA LEU A 215 -9.75 8.95 -5.63
C LEU A 215 -10.27 9.10 -4.19
N TYR A 216 -9.38 9.40 -3.24
CA TYR A 216 -9.79 9.57 -1.84
C TYR A 216 -10.84 10.65 -1.66
N LYS A 217 -10.66 11.82 -2.26
CA LYS A 217 -11.62 12.93 -2.17
C LYS A 217 -13.00 12.59 -2.75
N ARG A 218 -13.03 11.81 -3.81
CA ARG A 218 -14.29 11.45 -4.45
C ARG A 218 -15.04 10.37 -3.69
N PHE A 219 -14.34 9.36 -3.21
CA PHE A 219 -14.95 8.28 -2.45
C PHE A 219 -15.46 8.76 -1.08
N SER A 220 -14.83 9.76 -0.46
CA SER A 220 -15.31 10.33 0.80
C SER A 220 -16.62 11.12 0.66
N LYS A 221 -17.01 11.52 -0.58
CA LYS A 221 -18.22 12.33 -0.86
C LYS A 221 -19.45 11.53 -1.26
N LYS A 222 -19.35 10.22 -1.50
CA LYS A 222 -20.48 9.35 -1.89
C LYS A 222 -20.76 8.34 -0.79
N GLU A 223 -22.05 8.08 -0.52
CA GLU A 223 -22.49 6.86 0.18
C GLU A 223 -22.12 5.66 -0.70
N THR A 224 -20.96 5.11 -0.45
CA THR A 224 -20.43 3.97 -1.20
C THR A 224 -20.33 2.77 -0.27
N MET A 225 -20.36 1.56 -0.82
CA MET A 225 -20.08 0.31 -0.11
C MET A 225 -18.62 0.25 0.44
N ILE A 226 -17.88 1.35 0.32
CA ILE A 226 -16.47 1.47 0.63
C ILE A 226 -16.28 2.55 1.69
N THR A 227 -15.76 2.18 2.85
CA THR A 227 -15.34 3.12 3.89
C THR A 227 -13.89 3.50 3.66
N ILE A 228 -13.60 4.80 3.54
CA ILE A 228 -12.24 5.30 3.28
C ILE A 228 -11.67 5.97 4.50
N SER A 229 -10.42 5.65 4.79
CA SER A 229 -9.61 6.30 5.82
C SER A 229 -8.32 6.87 5.19
N GLU A 230 -7.95 8.10 5.56
CA GLU A 230 -6.65 8.65 5.17
C GLU A 230 -5.54 8.01 6.02
N LYS A 231 -4.38 7.77 5.41
CA LYS A 231 -3.16 7.37 6.12
C LYS A 231 -2.39 8.60 6.59
N VAL A 232 -1.65 8.45 7.67
CA VAL A 232 -1.04 9.58 8.39
C VAL A 232 0.41 9.84 7.98
N GLU A 233 1.16 8.77 7.63
CA GLU A 233 2.61 8.90 7.42
C GLU A 233 2.95 9.46 6.03
N PRO A 234 3.98 10.33 5.91
CA PRO A 234 4.41 10.90 4.63
C PRO A 234 5.40 9.98 3.89
N ASP A 235 5.09 8.70 3.82
CA ASP A 235 5.97 7.67 3.27
C ASP A 235 5.97 7.57 1.74
N TRP A 236 5.20 8.44 1.07
CA TRP A 236 5.17 8.58 -0.40
C TRP A 236 6.41 9.26 -1.00
N ILE A 237 7.26 9.89 -0.18
CA ILE A 237 8.35 10.74 -0.67
C ILE A 237 9.43 9.88 -1.33
N CYS A 238 9.74 10.18 -2.61
CA CYS A 238 10.91 9.63 -3.30
C CYS A 238 12.07 10.63 -3.32
N CYS A 239 11.75 11.89 -3.64
CA CYS A 239 12.75 12.94 -3.79
C CYS A 239 12.15 14.28 -3.33
N ALA A 240 12.82 14.98 -2.42
CA ALA A 240 12.30 16.23 -1.86
C ALA A 240 13.25 17.42 -2.03
N VAL A 241 12.65 18.59 -2.17
CA VAL A 241 13.30 19.88 -1.88
C VAL A 241 12.95 20.27 -0.45
N ILE A 242 13.96 20.56 0.37
CA ILE A 242 13.78 20.99 1.76
C ILE A 242 14.06 22.50 1.85
N LYS A 243 13.00 23.28 2.10
CA LYS A 243 13.07 24.72 2.43
C LYS A 243 12.93 24.98 3.93
N ALA A 244 12.46 24.00 4.68
CA ALA A 244 12.33 24.09 6.13
C ALA A 244 13.69 24.08 6.84
N ASN A 245 13.78 24.81 7.96
CA ASN A 245 14.97 24.84 8.80
C ASN A 245 15.08 23.53 9.65
N ILE A 246 15.42 22.45 9.01
CA ILE A 246 15.54 21.11 9.65
C ILE A 246 17.00 20.80 9.87
N LYS A 247 17.41 20.59 11.14
CA LYS A 247 18.78 20.23 11.52
C LYS A 247 19.06 18.74 11.34
N LYS A 248 18.95 18.21 10.13
CA LYS A 248 19.30 16.81 9.84
C LYS A 248 20.28 16.73 8.67
N SER A 249 21.17 15.75 8.72
CA SER A 249 22.02 15.40 7.60
C SER A 249 21.19 14.83 6.45
N LYS A 250 21.60 15.06 5.19
CA LYS A 250 20.97 14.42 4.03
C LYS A 250 20.94 12.88 4.12
N ALA A 251 21.91 12.30 4.81
CA ALA A 251 21.99 10.86 5.02
C ALA A 251 20.90 10.30 5.97
N ASP A 252 20.23 11.15 6.74
CA ASP A 252 19.19 10.73 7.71
C ASP A 252 17.81 10.54 7.09
N TYR A 253 17.65 10.85 5.80
CA TYR A 253 16.38 10.71 5.09
C TYR A 253 16.32 9.39 4.31
N TYR A 254 15.13 8.79 4.26
CA TYR A 254 14.89 7.59 3.45
C TYR A 254 14.62 7.90 1.96
N PHE A 255 14.65 9.18 1.60
CA PHE A 255 14.39 9.70 0.26
C PHE A 255 15.54 10.60 -0.20
N ASP A 256 15.64 10.85 -1.50
CA ASP A 256 16.63 11.75 -2.06
C ASP A 256 16.32 13.21 -1.72
N VAL A 257 17.37 14.00 -1.49
CA VAL A 257 17.25 15.44 -1.24
C VAL A 257 17.99 16.20 -2.34
N VAL A 258 17.27 17.09 -3.02
CA VAL A 258 17.80 17.91 -4.09
C VAL A 258 17.68 19.42 -3.76
N GLY A 259 18.44 20.24 -4.45
CA GLY A 259 18.33 21.70 -4.34
C GLY A 259 17.07 22.25 -4.99
N ILE A 260 16.75 23.51 -4.68
CA ILE A 260 15.57 24.21 -5.26
C ILE A 260 15.66 24.35 -6.79
N GLU A 261 16.88 24.42 -7.32
CA GLU A 261 17.16 24.45 -8.76
C GLU A 261 16.75 23.17 -9.48
N GLU A 262 16.67 22.06 -8.74
CA GLU A 262 16.23 20.77 -9.24
C GLU A 262 14.77 20.43 -8.84
N ILE A 263 13.96 21.41 -8.49
CA ILE A 263 12.57 21.21 -8.02
C ILE A 263 11.74 20.36 -8.96
N ASN A 264 12.02 20.37 -10.26
CA ASN A 264 11.30 19.54 -11.23
C ASN A 264 11.53 18.03 -11.01
N ARG A 265 12.67 17.63 -10.44
CA ARG A 265 12.99 16.23 -10.10
C ARG A 265 12.31 15.78 -8.82
N ALA A 266 12.03 16.70 -7.90
CA ALA A 266 11.39 16.38 -6.64
C ALA A 266 9.90 16.06 -6.85
N ASP A 267 9.37 15.14 -6.04
CA ASP A 267 7.94 14.89 -5.91
C ASP A 267 7.32 15.67 -4.75
N THR A 268 8.15 16.08 -3.78
CA THR A 268 7.69 16.69 -2.53
C THR A 268 8.48 17.94 -2.18
N LEU A 269 7.79 18.91 -1.62
CA LEU A 269 8.36 20.12 -1.02
C LEU A 269 8.15 20.07 0.50
N ILE A 270 9.25 20.15 1.26
CA ILE A 270 9.24 20.19 2.73
C ILE A 270 9.46 21.63 3.17
N ILE A 271 8.47 22.23 3.83
CA ILE A 271 8.42 23.66 4.15
C ILE A 271 8.06 23.89 5.64
N ASP A 272 8.50 24.99 6.20
CA ASP A 272 8.11 25.50 7.53
C ASP A 272 7.36 26.83 7.47
N ASN A 273 7.28 27.45 6.29
CA ASN A 273 6.56 28.69 6.05
C ASN A 273 5.42 28.48 5.05
N LEU A 274 4.21 28.96 5.38
CA LEU A 274 3.03 28.83 4.52
C LEU A 274 3.14 29.62 3.21
N SER A 275 3.98 30.67 3.14
CA SER A 275 4.23 31.39 1.88
C SER A 275 4.83 30.50 0.79
N ASP A 276 5.48 29.39 1.16
CA ASP A 276 6.06 28.44 0.21
C ASP A 276 5.03 27.49 -0.42
N LEU A 277 3.77 27.50 0.03
CA LEU A 277 2.68 26.72 -0.58
C LEU A 277 2.41 27.14 -2.04
N GLU A 278 2.61 28.41 -2.38
CA GLU A 278 2.50 28.87 -3.77
C GLU A 278 3.47 28.12 -4.69
N LEU A 279 4.71 27.88 -4.20
CA LEU A 279 5.71 27.14 -4.93
C LEU A 279 5.29 25.68 -5.16
N ALA A 280 4.71 25.04 -4.13
CA ALA A 280 4.20 23.69 -4.25
C ALA A 280 3.08 23.60 -5.29
N THR A 281 2.18 24.55 -5.32
CA THR A 281 1.09 24.64 -6.29
C THR A 281 1.61 24.88 -7.70
N GLN A 282 2.54 25.82 -7.87
CA GLN A 282 3.16 26.15 -9.16
C GLN A 282 3.84 24.93 -9.80
N TYR A 283 4.57 24.15 -9.02
CA TYR A 283 5.31 22.99 -9.47
C TYR A 283 4.56 21.66 -9.28
N ARG A 284 3.32 21.69 -8.80
CA ARG A 284 2.47 20.52 -8.54
C ARG A 284 3.15 19.48 -7.65
N LYS A 285 3.70 19.92 -6.52
CA LYS A 285 4.42 19.08 -5.57
C LYS A 285 3.53 18.65 -4.41
N ASN A 286 3.79 17.45 -3.88
CA ASN A 286 3.30 17.05 -2.57
C ASN A 286 3.93 17.94 -1.50
N VAL A 287 3.26 18.10 -0.35
CA VAL A 287 3.71 19.01 0.69
C VAL A 287 3.87 18.30 2.03
N VAL A 288 5.02 18.49 2.64
CA VAL A 288 5.26 18.22 4.06
C VAL A 288 5.49 19.56 4.75
N TYR A 289 4.53 19.98 5.56
CA TYR A 289 4.62 21.22 6.31
C TYR A 289 5.01 20.92 7.75
N VAL A 290 6.13 21.45 8.19
CA VAL A 290 6.69 21.24 9.56
C VAL A 290 6.60 22.50 10.44
N GLY A 291 5.95 23.57 9.97
CA GLY A 291 5.73 24.78 10.74
C GLY A 291 4.58 24.63 11.76
N SER A 292 4.44 25.64 12.62
CA SER A 292 3.46 25.66 13.72
C SER A 292 2.10 26.25 13.35
N GLU A 293 1.97 26.90 12.19
CA GLU A 293 0.72 27.53 11.81
C GLU A 293 -0.30 26.50 11.30
N LYS A 294 -1.59 26.78 11.53
CA LYS A 294 -2.67 25.92 11.00
C LYS A 294 -2.90 26.24 9.52
N ILE A 295 -2.77 25.25 8.66
CA ILE A 295 -3.17 25.39 7.27
C ILE A 295 -4.70 25.41 7.19
N LYS A 296 -5.23 26.47 6.61
CA LYS A 296 -6.69 26.70 6.43
C LYS A 296 -7.22 26.11 5.13
N GLU A 297 -6.35 25.79 4.18
CA GLU A 297 -6.73 25.33 2.84
C GLU A 297 -6.45 23.83 2.67
N THR A 298 -7.39 23.12 2.06
CA THR A 298 -7.15 21.78 1.56
C THR A 298 -6.37 21.90 0.25
N LEU A 299 -5.13 21.43 0.23
CA LEU A 299 -4.38 21.30 -1.00
C LEU A 299 -5.04 20.23 -1.87
N ASP A 300 -5.68 20.69 -2.96
CA ASP A 300 -6.32 19.81 -3.91
C ASP A 300 -5.25 19.18 -4.80
N ASP A 301 -5.34 17.94 -5.13
CA ASP A 301 -4.49 17.23 -6.09
C ASP A 301 -3.07 16.81 -5.62
N CYS A 302 -2.68 17.04 -4.37
CA CYS A 302 -1.39 16.59 -3.84
C CYS A 302 -1.53 15.86 -2.49
N PHE A 303 -0.56 15.03 -2.15
CA PHE A 303 -0.41 14.54 -0.80
C PHE A 303 0.05 15.67 0.10
N TYR A 304 -0.56 15.72 1.27
CA TYR A 304 -0.24 16.73 2.26
C TYR A 304 -0.09 16.10 3.65
N TRP A 305 0.97 16.47 4.33
CA TRP A 305 1.22 16.07 5.72
C TRP A 305 1.66 17.27 6.56
N CYS A 306 1.25 17.26 7.84
CA CYS A 306 1.77 18.17 8.87
C CYS A 306 1.74 17.47 10.24
N PRO A 307 2.55 17.91 11.22
CA PRO A 307 2.59 17.35 12.57
C PRO A 307 1.21 17.28 13.23
N ASN A 308 0.37 18.30 13.01
CA ASN A 308 -0.99 18.33 13.57
C ASN A 308 -1.89 17.16 13.12
N LYS A 309 -1.66 16.59 11.94
CA LYS A 309 -2.39 15.39 11.51
C LYS A 309 -2.05 14.19 12.41
N ARG A 310 -0.80 14.06 12.79
CA ARG A 310 -0.31 12.99 13.66
C ARG A 310 -0.76 13.19 15.11
N VAL A 311 -0.66 14.41 15.62
CA VAL A 311 -1.09 14.78 16.97
C VAL A 311 -2.60 14.57 17.13
N GLN A 312 -3.43 15.06 16.19
CA GLN A 312 -4.88 14.82 16.22
C GLN A 312 -5.25 13.33 16.21
N PHE A 313 -4.39 12.51 15.67
CA PHE A 313 -4.56 11.07 15.69
C PHE A 313 -4.19 10.49 17.06
N ILE A 314 -3.05 10.89 17.62
CA ILE A 314 -2.59 10.47 18.96
C ILE A 314 -3.59 10.95 20.02
N ASP A 315 -4.07 12.18 19.97
CA ASP A 315 -5.08 12.75 20.86
C ASP A 315 -6.39 11.93 20.91
N ARG A 316 -6.73 11.24 19.83
CA ARG A 316 -7.87 10.32 19.79
C ARG A 316 -7.59 8.97 20.45
N CYS A 317 -6.31 8.64 20.62
CA CYS A 317 -5.87 7.36 21.17
C CYS A 317 -5.66 7.40 22.69
N THR A 318 -5.36 8.58 23.25
CA THR A 318 -4.90 8.70 24.63
C THR A 318 -5.82 9.65 25.44
N GLY A 319 -6.34 9.14 26.54
CA GLY A 319 -7.18 9.91 27.46
C GLY A 319 -6.42 10.86 28.39
N ASN A 320 -5.11 10.69 28.57
CA ASN A 320 -4.23 11.56 29.38
C ASN A 320 -2.79 11.42 28.88
N GLU A 321 -2.24 12.48 28.32
CA GLU A 321 -0.87 12.50 27.84
C GLU A 321 0.08 12.98 28.94
N GLN A 322 1.08 12.15 29.22
CA GLN A 322 2.33 12.62 29.80
C GLN A 322 3.40 12.44 28.73
N GLU A 323 4.09 13.50 28.43
CA GLU A 323 5.26 13.46 27.54
C GLU A 323 6.36 12.64 28.22
N LEU A 324 6.72 11.50 27.63
CA LEU A 324 7.81 10.66 28.11
C LEU A 324 9.07 11.10 27.41
N ASP A 325 9.97 11.79 28.12
CA ASP A 325 11.30 12.18 27.63
C ASP A 325 12.30 10.99 27.80
N ILE A 326 11.86 9.81 27.33
CA ILE A 326 12.69 8.59 27.33
C ILE A 326 12.55 7.86 25.98
N PRO A 327 13.62 7.25 25.48
CA PRO A 327 13.55 6.40 24.30
C PRO A 327 12.61 5.21 24.54
N ILE A 328 11.67 4.99 23.64
CA ILE A 328 10.78 3.83 23.66
C ILE A 328 11.19 2.87 22.57
N ILE A 329 11.45 1.62 22.94
CA ILE A 329 11.71 0.53 22.00
C ILE A 329 10.50 -0.41 22.04
N VAL A 330 9.83 -0.56 20.91
CA VAL A 330 8.69 -1.47 20.78
C VAL A 330 9.13 -2.70 20.01
N PHE A 331 8.90 -3.88 20.59
CA PHE A 331 9.12 -5.17 19.91
C PHE A 331 7.78 -5.74 19.50
N GLU A 332 7.62 -5.98 18.21
CA GLU A 332 6.59 -6.85 17.69
C GLU A 332 7.20 -8.24 17.47
N VAL A 333 6.72 -9.22 18.20
CA VAL A 333 7.27 -10.59 18.17
C VAL A 333 6.19 -11.58 17.73
N SER A 334 6.58 -12.59 16.96
CA SER A 334 5.69 -13.68 16.60
C SER A 334 5.45 -14.61 17.80
N GLU A 335 4.33 -15.32 17.83
CA GLU A 335 3.96 -16.30 18.87
C GLU A 335 5.03 -17.40 19.13
N LYS A 336 5.99 -17.55 18.21
CA LYS A 336 7.07 -18.55 18.31
C LYS A 336 8.30 -18.04 19.07
N ILE A 337 8.34 -16.78 19.44
CA ILE A 337 9.47 -16.16 20.14
C ILE A 337 9.17 -16.11 21.64
N ASP A 338 10.10 -16.63 22.43
CA ASP A 338 10.04 -16.45 23.88
C ASP A 338 10.35 -14.98 24.24
N VAL A 339 9.27 -14.24 24.46
CA VAL A 339 9.34 -12.80 24.78
C VAL A 339 10.06 -12.56 26.10
N ALA A 340 9.88 -13.45 27.08
CA ALA A 340 10.52 -13.30 28.38
C ALA A 340 12.04 -13.45 28.27
N PHE A 341 12.50 -14.41 27.49
CA PHE A 341 13.92 -14.58 27.18
C PHE A 341 14.49 -13.36 26.45
N LEU A 342 13.79 -12.90 25.38
CA LEU A 342 14.22 -11.74 24.59
C LEU A 342 14.37 -10.50 25.46
N LEU A 343 13.38 -10.19 26.32
CA LEU A 343 13.41 -9.05 27.22
C LEU A 343 14.50 -9.18 28.29
N ALA A 344 14.80 -10.40 28.76
CA ALA A 344 15.87 -10.64 29.73
C ALA A 344 17.25 -10.36 29.12
N GLU A 345 17.50 -10.83 27.89
CA GLU A 345 18.75 -10.55 27.16
C GLU A 345 18.92 -9.05 26.88
N PHE A 346 17.83 -8.36 26.46
CA PHE A 346 17.87 -6.91 26.28
C PHE A 346 18.19 -6.16 27.58
N LYS A 347 17.52 -6.52 28.68
CA LYS A 347 17.81 -5.92 30.01
C LYS A 347 19.27 -6.06 30.38
N LYS A 348 19.85 -7.23 30.16
CA LYS A 348 21.26 -7.50 30.44
C LYS A 348 22.18 -6.63 29.58
N ASP A 349 21.96 -6.58 28.27
CA ASP A 349 22.80 -5.84 27.32
C ASP A 349 22.79 -4.33 27.60
N PHE A 350 21.65 -3.79 28.02
CA PHE A 350 21.53 -2.38 28.39
C PHE A 350 22.06 -2.09 29.78
N ALA A 351 21.93 -3.02 30.75
CA ALA A 351 22.51 -2.88 32.07
C ALA A 351 24.05 -2.87 32.00
N ASP A 352 24.63 -3.71 31.13
CA ASP A 352 26.07 -3.73 30.83
C ASP A 352 26.57 -2.39 30.24
N ARG A 353 25.66 -1.56 29.73
CA ARG A 353 25.94 -0.21 29.19
C ARG A 353 25.45 0.91 30.12
N GLU A 354 25.15 0.60 31.38
CA GLU A 354 24.70 1.54 32.41
C GLU A 354 23.35 2.21 32.15
N TYR A 355 22.48 1.59 31.30
CA TYR A 355 21.12 2.06 31.08
C TYR A 355 20.10 1.32 31.98
N ASN A 356 19.15 2.05 32.51
CA ASN A 356 17.98 1.49 33.20
C ASN A 356 16.86 1.19 32.20
N ILE A 357 16.34 -0.03 32.20
CA ILE A 357 15.23 -0.43 31.34
C ILE A 357 13.98 -0.75 32.17
N TYR A 358 12.87 -0.19 31.75
CA TYR A 358 11.54 -0.54 32.21
C TYR A 358 10.82 -1.30 31.10
N THR A 359 10.22 -2.44 31.43
CA THR A 359 9.43 -3.23 30.47
C THR A 359 7.98 -3.22 30.89
N ALA A 360 7.08 -2.96 29.92
CA ALA A 360 5.64 -3.12 30.04
C ALA A 360 5.16 -4.10 28.96
N GLY A 361 4.26 -5.01 29.31
CA GLY A 361 3.68 -5.98 28.39
C GLY A 361 2.24 -6.29 28.80
#